data_10e78097d15858cf04ea4b9285944e7c
#
_entry.id   10e78097d15858cf04ea4b9285944e7c
#
_cell.length_a   1.000
_cell.length_b   1.000
_cell.length_c   1.000
_cell.angle_alpha   90.00
_cell.angle_beta   90.00
_cell.angle_gamma   90.00
#
_symmetry.space_group_name_H-M   'P 1'
#
loop_
_entity.id
_entity.type
_entity.pdbx_description
1 polymer ?
#
loop_
_entity_poly.entity_id
_entity_poly.type
_entity_poly.pdbx_seq_one_letter_code
_entity_poly.pdbx_strand_id
1 'polypeptide(L)'
;MKKVYLDKQHIILDTPYDKDEIQSLKDNFKTARWDKINKVWRIPVTEAAKLIPFAQAWGIDISTDLIRLQLPDHPIGITSIKLRNDKLIITLPYDTFKVDQLKSITGVKWNTDTNKWTAPTTSLGDIIEWANKFEINIPEDVQHYADIEAEKETTAINLSKAVDADINIPALQLNLYPYQRAGVAYATEKKRCFIADEMGLGKSLQALAVTEHTNQYPALIVCPPSLIQDWHNKINEALPNRTANNIQGRKETPPNETDYTIIGYSNLNHHKSALKNNNYKTLILDESHYCKNRTAQRTKAAKNISKSIPDNGNILLLTGTPITNRPDEYAAQLEIIGQIDKLGGLWNFYKRYCAAYKDKWGHWQTHGASNLKELHKNLRKTCYIRREKEDVLPDLPPITYNTIHATLDNKHKKEYNQALNDLQEWYQNQCEQLAIKEGTNPTAARIRAHFAAQNNETLIQLTALRKITAHAKLQQAIEWVHNANEQGHKIVIAAHHRNIVQTIANETGGLKIIGGQNPQQTETDKHKFNTDPNHKNITISITAAAHGHTLNAAHNMLIIEPPWTPAHYQQTIARIHRIGQTQPVTIHNLIIPNTIDTHVHNTLKTKIHNTHNAITDKPDPQKIINALTPLT
;
A
#
# COMPACT_ATOMS: atom_id res chain seq x y z
N MET A 1 58.38 -13.24 15.62
CA MET A 1 57.16 -14.08 15.48
C MET A 1 56.08 -13.37 16.27
N LYS A 2 54.95 -13.06 15.66
CA LYS A 2 53.86 -12.36 16.37
C LYS A 2 53.15 -13.37 17.28
N LYS A 3 53.03 -13.07 18.60
CA LYS A 3 52.42 -14.01 19.53
C LYS A 3 51.49 -13.29 20.52
N VAL A 4 50.39 -13.99 20.88
CA VAL A 4 49.48 -13.61 21.97
C VAL A 4 49.42 -14.75 22.97
N TYR A 5 49.67 -14.44 24.25
CA TYR A 5 49.70 -15.44 25.33
C TYR A 5 49.22 -14.84 26.65
N LEU A 6 48.87 -15.72 27.61
CA LEU A 6 48.37 -15.32 28.93
C LEU A 6 49.53 -15.16 29.90
N ASP A 7 49.57 -14.02 30.65
CA ASP A 7 50.44 -13.80 31.79
C ASP A 7 49.60 -13.30 32.99
N LYS A 8 49.32 -14.21 33.91
CA LYS A 8 48.51 -13.98 35.11
C LYS A 8 47.13 -13.34 34.80
N GLN A 9 47.00 -12.03 35.01
CA GLN A 9 45.75 -11.28 34.82
C GLN A 9 45.73 -10.46 33.51
N HIS A 10 46.76 -10.59 32.69
CA HIS A 10 46.88 -9.84 31.45
C HIS A 10 47.16 -10.78 30.28
N ILE A 11 46.63 -10.38 29.13
CA ILE A 11 47.01 -10.97 27.85
C ILE A 11 48.17 -10.13 27.32
N ILE A 12 49.23 -10.81 26.93
CA ILE A 12 50.39 -10.20 26.36
C ILE A 12 50.35 -10.36 24.83
N LEU A 13 50.41 -9.23 24.12
CA LEU A 13 50.55 -9.19 22.68
C LEU A 13 52.00 -8.76 22.36
N ASP A 14 52.79 -9.72 21.87
CA ASP A 14 54.16 -9.55 21.41
C ASP A 14 54.16 -9.52 19.88
N THR A 15 54.33 -8.32 19.30
CA THR A 15 54.30 -8.09 17.88
C THR A 15 55.37 -7.06 17.50
N PRO A 16 56.08 -7.26 16.36
CA PRO A 16 56.94 -6.23 15.78
C PRO A 16 56.13 -4.95 15.53
N TYR A 17 56.82 -3.83 15.48
CA TYR A 17 56.17 -2.56 15.19
C TYR A 17 55.53 -2.56 13.78
N ASP A 18 54.23 -2.52 13.70
CA ASP A 18 53.43 -2.30 12.53
C ASP A 18 52.46 -1.17 12.81
N LYS A 19 52.51 -0.11 12.00
CA LYS A 19 51.77 1.13 12.27
C LYS A 19 50.26 0.90 12.20
N ASP A 20 49.77 0.12 11.23
CA ASP A 20 48.37 -0.09 11.00
C ASP A 20 47.78 -1.09 12.02
N GLU A 21 48.52 -2.14 12.37
CA GLU A 21 48.17 -3.09 13.42
C GLU A 21 48.08 -2.38 14.81
N ILE A 22 49.05 -1.55 15.14
CA ILE A 22 49.07 -0.82 16.41
C ILE A 22 47.97 0.25 16.48
N GLN A 23 47.68 0.90 15.37
CA GLN A 23 46.56 1.85 15.31
C GLN A 23 45.22 1.10 15.49
N SER A 24 45.02 0.00 14.78
CA SER A 24 43.87 -0.86 14.95
C SER A 24 43.74 -1.42 16.37
N LEU A 25 44.86 -1.83 16.98
CA LEU A 25 44.87 -2.27 18.37
C LEU A 25 44.39 -1.17 19.34
N LYS A 26 44.89 0.05 19.20
CA LYS A 26 44.49 1.19 20.06
C LYS A 26 43.02 1.59 19.87
N ASP A 27 42.52 1.48 18.67
CA ASP A 27 41.14 1.83 18.35
C ASP A 27 40.14 0.79 18.91
N ASN A 28 40.50 -0.48 18.90
CA ASN A 28 39.69 -1.59 19.39
C ASN A 28 39.84 -1.85 20.89
N PHE A 29 41.03 -1.60 21.47
CA PHE A 29 41.36 -1.92 22.86
C PHE A 29 41.83 -0.69 23.61
N LYS A 30 40.93 0.15 24.06
CA LYS A 30 41.27 1.40 24.80
C LYS A 30 41.93 1.16 26.16
N THR A 31 41.83 -0.05 26.69
CA THR A 31 42.45 -0.52 27.92
C THR A 31 43.87 -1.06 27.72
N ALA A 32 44.29 -1.29 26.45
CA ALA A 32 45.64 -1.76 26.14
C ALA A 32 46.71 -0.76 26.62
N ARG A 33 47.74 -1.28 27.25
CA ARG A 33 48.88 -0.51 27.76
C ARG A 33 50.18 -1.06 27.21
N TRP A 34 51.03 -0.18 26.72
CA TRP A 34 52.36 -0.52 26.27
C TRP A 34 53.32 -0.68 27.48
N ASP A 35 53.89 -1.87 27.63
CA ASP A 35 54.97 -2.13 28.59
C ASP A 35 56.29 -1.79 27.93
N LYS A 36 56.90 -0.66 28.39
CA LYS A 36 58.18 -0.16 27.84
C LYS A 36 59.38 -1.04 28.16
N ILE A 37 59.30 -1.79 29.28
CA ILE A 37 60.42 -2.64 29.76
C ILE A 37 60.46 -3.93 28.92
N ASN A 38 59.32 -4.59 28.83
CA ASN A 38 59.23 -5.87 28.09
C ASN A 38 58.93 -5.71 26.61
N LYS A 39 58.68 -4.46 26.16
CA LYS A 39 58.33 -4.11 24.76
C LYS A 39 57.15 -4.92 24.17
N VAL A 40 56.11 -5.05 24.98
CA VAL A 40 54.86 -5.78 24.62
C VAL A 40 53.63 -4.96 25.00
N TRP A 41 52.49 -5.28 24.41
CA TRP A 41 51.20 -4.74 24.80
C TRP A 41 50.58 -5.61 25.88
N ARG A 42 50.07 -4.98 26.96
CA ARG A 42 49.30 -5.62 28.02
C ARG A 42 47.84 -5.26 27.88
N ILE A 43 46.98 -6.25 27.81
CA ILE A 43 45.54 -6.13 27.65
C ILE A 43 44.87 -6.91 28.77
N PRO A 44 43.86 -6.37 29.49
CA PRO A 44 43.17 -7.11 30.53
C PRO A 44 42.55 -8.40 30.01
N VAL A 45 42.58 -9.47 30.81
CA VAL A 45 41.98 -10.78 30.45
C VAL A 45 40.50 -10.66 30.08
N THR A 46 39.79 -9.67 30.67
CA THR A 46 38.39 -9.40 30.35
C THR A 46 38.12 -9.04 28.89
N GLU A 47 39.15 -8.66 28.13
CA GLU A 47 39.07 -8.36 26.72
C GLU A 47 39.50 -9.49 25.79
N ALA A 48 39.76 -10.69 26.34
CA ALA A 48 40.21 -11.86 25.57
C ALA A 48 39.26 -12.22 24.42
N ALA A 49 37.97 -12.11 24.64
CA ALA A 49 36.95 -12.41 23.64
C ALA A 49 37.05 -11.53 22.39
N LYS A 50 37.50 -10.27 22.55
CA LYS A 50 37.72 -9.35 21.42
C LYS A 50 39.09 -9.53 20.79
N LEU A 51 40.06 -9.91 21.63
CA LEU A 51 41.46 -10.00 21.21
C LEU A 51 41.73 -11.25 20.35
N ILE A 52 41.05 -12.37 20.59
CA ILE A 52 41.24 -13.60 19.83
C ILE A 52 40.88 -13.39 18.34
N PRO A 53 39.70 -12.85 17.97
CA PRO A 53 39.39 -12.53 16.57
C PRO A 53 40.34 -11.48 15.96
N PHE A 54 40.75 -10.49 16.75
CA PHE A 54 41.72 -9.50 16.29
C PHE A 54 43.07 -10.16 15.95
N ALA A 55 43.58 -11.02 16.83
CA ALA A 55 44.84 -11.74 16.60
C ALA A 55 44.76 -12.64 15.36
N GLN A 56 43.66 -13.33 15.15
CA GLN A 56 43.41 -14.14 13.97
C GLN A 56 43.40 -13.30 12.69
N ALA A 57 42.73 -12.16 12.68
CA ALA A 57 42.66 -11.27 11.52
C ALA A 57 44.02 -10.69 11.12
N TRP A 58 44.95 -10.53 12.07
CA TRP A 58 46.28 -10.02 11.86
C TRP A 58 47.37 -11.11 11.76
N GLY A 59 46.96 -12.39 11.70
CA GLY A 59 47.87 -13.52 11.57
C GLY A 59 48.82 -13.67 12.75
N ILE A 60 48.35 -13.33 13.98
CA ILE A 60 49.13 -13.41 15.22
C ILE A 60 48.87 -14.79 15.84
N ASP A 61 49.93 -15.50 16.19
CA ASP A 61 49.89 -16.81 16.80
C ASP A 61 49.32 -16.75 18.23
N ILE A 62 48.29 -17.53 18.50
CA ILE A 62 47.56 -17.50 19.78
C ILE A 62 47.92 -18.72 20.62
N SER A 63 48.39 -18.51 21.85
CA SER A 63 48.77 -19.61 22.73
C SER A 63 47.55 -20.49 23.11
N THR A 64 47.83 -21.78 23.24
CA THR A 64 46.79 -22.78 23.60
C THR A 64 46.14 -22.48 24.96
N ASP A 65 46.84 -21.83 25.87
CA ASP A 65 46.34 -21.46 27.19
C ASP A 65 45.30 -20.32 27.11
N LEU A 66 45.50 -19.39 26.16
CA LEU A 66 44.52 -18.34 25.90
C LEU A 66 43.27 -18.89 25.21
N ILE A 67 43.44 -19.89 24.29
CA ILE A 67 42.33 -20.57 23.62
C ILE A 67 41.52 -21.40 24.65
N ARG A 68 42.17 -21.96 25.66
CA ARG A 68 41.53 -22.75 26.72
C ARG A 68 40.87 -21.91 27.80
N LEU A 69 41.08 -20.61 27.84
CA LEU A 69 40.39 -19.73 28.76
C LEU A 69 38.88 -19.78 28.44
N GLN A 70 38.14 -20.58 29.21
CA GLN A 70 36.68 -20.57 29.19
C GLN A 70 36.25 -19.23 29.85
N LEU A 71 36.11 -18.22 29.03
CA LEU A 71 35.51 -16.97 29.48
C LEU A 71 34.03 -17.25 29.78
N PRO A 72 33.51 -16.92 30.97
CA PRO A 72 32.15 -17.27 31.36
C PRO A 72 31.08 -16.72 30.41
N ASP A 73 31.41 -15.71 29.63
CA ASP A 73 30.44 -14.90 28.90
C ASP A 73 30.47 -15.07 27.36
N HIS A 74 31.41 -15.88 26.80
CA HIS A 74 31.45 -16.12 25.36
C HIS A 74 31.89 -17.57 25.07
N PRO A 75 31.00 -18.43 24.56
CA PRO A 75 31.40 -19.78 24.16
C PRO A 75 32.41 -19.71 23.01
N ILE A 76 33.63 -20.11 23.30
CA ILE A 76 34.64 -20.33 22.26
C ILE A 76 34.24 -21.62 21.55
N GLY A 77 33.78 -21.54 20.29
CA GLY A 77 33.98 -22.63 19.37
C GLY A 77 32.82 -23.24 18.64
N ILE A 78 31.57 -23.12 19.00
CA ILE A 78 30.52 -23.77 18.21
C ILE A 78 29.38 -22.80 17.88
N THR A 79 29.27 -22.43 16.60
CA THR A 79 28.03 -21.82 16.11
C THR A 79 26.94 -22.89 16.13
N SER A 80 25.85 -22.63 16.80
CA SER A 80 24.70 -23.53 16.82
C SER A 80 23.40 -22.78 16.68
N ILE A 81 22.47 -23.38 15.96
CA ILE A 81 21.09 -22.92 15.81
C ILE A 81 20.21 -23.94 16.48
N LYS A 82 19.28 -23.52 17.33
CA LYS A 82 18.33 -24.42 18.01
C LYS A 82 16.94 -23.81 18.00
N LEU A 83 15.93 -24.65 17.78
CA LEU A 83 14.53 -24.26 17.89
C LEU A 83 14.04 -24.57 19.31
N ARG A 84 13.51 -23.57 20.04
CA ARG A 84 12.86 -23.75 21.35
C ARG A 84 11.71 -22.77 21.53
N ASN A 85 10.54 -23.28 21.92
CA ASN A 85 9.34 -22.46 22.23
C ASN A 85 9.04 -21.42 21.14
N ASP A 86 8.97 -21.87 19.88
CA ASP A 86 8.73 -21.02 18.70
C ASP A 86 9.73 -19.87 18.50
N LYS A 87 10.94 -20.04 19.03
CA LYS A 87 12.07 -19.11 18.82
C LYS A 87 13.31 -19.86 18.41
N LEU A 88 14.06 -19.23 17.50
CA LEU A 88 15.39 -19.67 17.14
C LEU A 88 16.37 -19.09 18.15
N ILE A 89 17.22 -19.93 18.70
CA ILE A 89 18.31 -19.57 19.61
C ILE A 89 19.62 -19.82 18.85
N ILE A 90 20.38 -18.77 18.61
CA ILE A 90 21.62 -18.82 17.86
C ILE A 90 22.76 -18.50 18.80
N THR A 91 23.68 -19.45 18.91
CA THR A 91 24.96 -19.26 19.60
C THR A 91 26.01 -18.99 18.54
N LEU A 92 26.72 -17.88 18.63
CA LEU A 92 27.69 -17.46 17.65
C LEU A 92 28.93 -16.95 18.37
N PRO A 93 30.14 -17.48 18.11
CA PRO A 93 31.37 -16.84 18.52
C PRO A 93 31.43 -15.41 17.98
N TYR A 94 32.08 -14.52 18.73
CA TYR A 94 32.14 -13.12 18.32
C TYR A 94 32.91 -12.96 16.99
N ASP A 95 32.16 -12.68 15.94
CA ASP A 95 32.63 -12.37 14.61
C ASP A 95 31.84 -11.15 14.14
N THR A 96 32.51 -10.02 14.01
CA THR A 96 31.86 -8.73 13.67
C THR A 96 31.07 -8.82 12.37
N PHE A 97 31.62 -9.48 11.36
CA PHE A 97 30.97 -9.56 10.05
C PHE A 97 29.72 -10.47 10.07
N LYS A 98 29.83 -11.64 10.70
CA LYS A 98 28.68 -12.57 10.86
C LYS A 98 27.61 -11.96 11.75
N VAL A 99 28.02 -11.30 12.84
CA VAL A 99 27.10 -10.64 13.78
C VAL A 99 26.37 -9.47 13.13
N ASP A 100 27.04 -8.64 12.34
CA ASP A 100 26.38 -7.51 11.68
C ASP A 100 25.39 -7.97 10.62
N GLN A 101 25.70 -9.03 9.89
CA GLN A 101 24.73 -9.65 8.99
C GLN A 101 23.57 -10.30 9.74
N LEU A 102 23.84 -11.01 10.83
CA LEU A 102 22.79 -11.59 11.66
C LEU A 102 21.86 -10.51 12.25
N LYS A 103 22.40 -9.38 12.70
CA LYS A 103 21.62 -8.22 13.18
C LYS A 103 20.74 -7.59 12.09
N SER A 104 21.13 -7.71 10.83
CA SER A 104 20.32 -7.18 9.71
C SER A 104 19.06 -7.99 9.45
N ILE A 105 19.01 -9.24 9.93
CA ILE A 105 17.84 -10.11 9.80
C ILE A 105 16.72 -9.60 10.71
N THR A 106 15.53 -9.47 10.16
CA THR A 106 14.37 -8.95 10.87
C THR A 106 14.02 -9.81 12.08
N GLY A 107 13.85 -9.17 13.25
CA GLY A 107 13.43 -9.86 14.48
C GLY A 107 14.56 -10.51 15.29
N VAL A 108 15.78 -10.55 14.77
CA VAL A 108 16.95 -11.01 15.54
C VAL A 108 17.29 -10.01 16.64
N LYS A 109 17.45 -10.53 17.86
CA LYS A 109 17.79 -9.73 19.05
C LYS A 109 18.83 -10.46 19.91
N TRP A 110 19.72 -9.69 20.50
CA TRP A 110 20.61 -10.19 21.53
C TRP A 110 19.85 -10.31 22.86
N ASN A 111 19.96 -11.45 23.50
CA ASN A 111 19.43 -11.67 24.85
C ASN A 111 20.60 -11.63 25.84
N THR A 112 20.62 -10.59 26.68
CA THR A 112 21.68 -10.34 27.67
C THR A 112 21.69 -11.37 28.80
N ASP A 113 20.53 -11.95 29.15
CA ASP A 113 20.42 -12.89 30.26
C ASP A 113 21.01 -14.25 29.90
N THR A 114 20.92 -14.63 28.63
CA THR A 114 21.38 -15.94 28.14
C THR A 114 22.66 -15.85 27.29
N ASN A 115 23.13 -14.64 26.99
CA ASN A 115 24.24 -14.37 26.07
C ASN A 115 24.11 -15.11 24.73
N LYS A 116 22.89 -15.06 24.13
CA LYS A 116 22.57 -15.68 22.86
C LYS A 116 21.73 -14.78 22.00
N TRP A 117 21.83 -14.97 20.69
CA TRP A 117 20.91 -14.38 19.74
C TRP A 117 19.59 -15.12 19.74
N THR A 118 18.51 -14.40 19.68
CA THR A 118 17.16 -14.95 19.54
C THR A 118 16.47 -14.37 18.33
N ALA A 119 15.73 -15.19 17.62
CA ALA A 119 14.93 -14.77 16.46
C ALA A 119 13.56 -15.48 16.49
N PRO A 120 12.52 -14.84 15.96
CA PRO A 120 11.24 -15.51 15.75
C PRO A 120 11.37 -16.53 14.61
N THR A 121 10.52 -17.55 14.62
CA THR A 121 10.46 -18.55 13.54
C THR A 121 10.12 -17.95 12.18
N THR A 122 9.46 -16.79 12.16
CA THR A 122 9.22 -16.01 10.93
C THR A 122 10.48 -15.57 10.18
N SER A 123 11.64 -15.57 10.87
CA SER A 123 12.94 -15.23 10.29
C SER A 123 13.78 -16.48 9.93
N LEU A 124 13.18 -17.66 9.99
CA LEU A 124 13.90 -18.92 9.80
C LEU A 124 14.55 -19.02 8.39
N GLY A 125 13.83 -18.63 7.34
CA GLY A 125 14.37 -18.63 5.98
C GLY A 125 15.63 -17.75 5.84
N ASP A 126 15.56 -16.52 6.35
CA ASP A 126 16.69 -15.58 6.33
C ASP A 126 17.88 -16.10 7.16
N ILE A 127 17.60 -16.80 8.27
CA ILE A 127 18.63 -17.40 9.13
C ILE A 127 19.28 -18.60 8.47
N ILE A 128 18.52 -19.43 7.75
CA ILE A 128 19.06 -20.55 6.97
C ILE A 128 19.92 -20.02 5.83
N GLU A 129 19.48 -19.00 5.12
CA GLU A 129 20.28 -18.37 4.07
C GLU A 129 21.60 -17.79 4.62
N TRP A 130 21.52 -17.12 5.76
CA TRP A 130 22.69 -16.64 6.50
C TRP A 130 23.60 -17.80 6.94
N ALA A 131 23.03 -18.87 7.50
CA ALA A 131 23.78 -20.03 7.95
C ALA A 131 24.52 -20.71 6.79
N ASN A 132 23.84 -20.92 5.66
CA ASN A 132 24.42 -21.50 4.44
C ASN A 132 25.56 -20.65 3.88
N LYS A 133 25.39 -19.32 3.88
CA LYS A 133 26.43 -18.37 3.44
C LYS A 133 27.74 -18.49 4.23
N PHE A 134 27.64 -18.85 5.51
CA PHE A 134 28.78 -18.98 6.42
C PHE A 134 29.13 -20.42 6.75
N GLU A 135 28.58 -21.38 5.99
CA GLU A 135 28.83 -22.83 6.17
C GLU A 135 28.54 -23.32 7.60
N ILE A 136 27.52 -22.73 8.24
CA ILE A 136 27.09 -23.11 9.58
C ILE A 136 26.15 -24.31 9.46
N ASN A 137 26.45 -25.37 10.21
CA ASN A 137 25.62 -26.56 10.23
C ASN A 137 24.22 -26.24 10.78
N ILE A 138 23.19 -26.61 10.03
CA ILE A 138 21.79 -26.48 10.40
C ILE A 138 21.34 -27.84 10.95
N PRO A 139 20.88 -27.91 12.21
CA PRO A 139 20.38 -29.15 12.78
C PRO A 139 19.18 -29.69 12.00
N GLU A 140 19.03 -31.00 11.97
CA GLU A 140 17.99 -31.70 11.21
C GLU A 140 16.57 -31.29 11.66
N ASP A 141 16.35 -31.07 12.95
CA ASP A 141 15.09 -30.58 13.50
C ASP A 141 14.74 -29.16 13.03
N VAL A 142 15.74 -28.29 12.89
CA VAL A 142 15.58 -26.93 12.35
C VAL A 142 15.31 -26.98 10.86
N GLN A 143 16.02 -27.81 10.11
CA GLN A 143 15.80 -28.00 8.68
C GLN A 143 14.42 -28.58 8.40
N HIS A 144 14.00 -29.62 9.11
CA HIS A 144 12.67 -30.20 8.98
C HIS A 144 11.55 -29.20 9.28
N TYR A 145 11.73 -28.37 10.31
CA TYR A 145 10.77 -27.29 10.59
C TYR A 145 10.74 -26.26 9.46
N ALA A 146 11.90 -25.94 8.86
CA ALA A 146 11.98 -25.04 7.72
C ALA A 146 11.25 -25.59 6.49
N ASP A 147 11.41 -26.88 6.22
CA ASP A 147 10.76 -27.54 5.08
C ASP A 147 9.23 -27.53 5.24
N ILE A 148 8.72 -27.81 6.45
CA ILE A 148 7.29 -27.69 6.76
C ILE A 148 6.80 -26.25 6.56
N GLU A 149 7.54 -25.26 7.04
CA GLU A 149 7.15 -23.86 6.87
C GLU A 149 7.22 -23.41 5.40
N ALA A 150 8.20 -23.89 4.62
CA ALA A 150 8.30 -23.64 3.19
C ALA A 150 7.12 -24.28 2.41
N GLU A 151 6.69 -25.48 2.80
CA GLU A 151 5.51 -26.13 2.22
C GLU A 151 4.22 -25.35 2.55
N LYS A 152 4.05 -24.94 3.81
CA LYS A 152 2.94 -24.06 4.21
C LYS A 152 2.97 -22.72 3.46
N GLU A 153 4.16 -22.15 3.26
CA GLU A 153 4.32 -20.93 2.48
C GLU A 153 3.88 -21.12 1.03
N THR A 154 4.34 -22.19 0.40
CA THR A 154 3.96 -22.55 -0.98
C THR A 154 2.46 -22.75 -1.09
N THR A 155 1.86 -23.48 -0.16
CA THR A 155 0.42 -23.71 -0.10
C THR A 155 -0.35 -22.39 0.07
N ALA A 156 0.10 -21.52 0.98
CA ALA A 156 -0.54 -20.20 1.19
C ALA A 156 -0.45 -19.28 -0.04
N ILE A 157 0.69 -19.29 -0.75
CA ILE A 157 0.86 -18.54 -2.00
C ILE A 157 -0.04 -19.12 -3.10
N ASN A 158 -0.10 -20.45 -3.24
CA ASN A 158 -0.97 -21.10 -4.21
C ASN A 158 -2.43 -20.80 -3.94
N LEU A 159 -2.87 -20.86 -2.68
CA LEU A 159 -4.22 -20.48 -2.29
C LEU A 159 -4.52 -19.02 -2.64
N SER A 160 -3.54 -18.11 -2.44
CA SER A 160 -3.70 -16.69 -2.82
C SER A 160 -3.77 -16.43 -4.32
N LYS A 161 -3.39 -17.40 -5.14
CA LYS A 161 -3.45 -17.37 -6.61
C LYS A 161 -4.56 -18.24 -7.18
N ALA A 162 -5.27 -18.99 -6.34
CA ALA A 162 -6.31 -19.89 -6.79
C ALA A 162 -7.40 -19.16 -7.59
N VAL A 163 -7.83 -19.77 -8.69
CA VAL A 163 -8.86 -19.26 -9.58
C VAL A 163 -10.19 -20.00 -9.46
N ASP A 164 -10.23 -21.07 -8.66
CA ASP A 164 -11.45 -21.79 -8.30
C ASP A 164 -11.28 -22.49 -6.93
N ALA A 165 -12.41 -22.80 -6.29
CA ALA A 165 -12.48 -23.62 -5.08
C ALA A 165 -13.86 -24.29 -4.98
N ASP A 166 -13.91 -25.46 -4.35
CA ASP A 166 -15.16 -26.15 -4.08
C ASP A 166 -15.80 -25.56 -2.81
N ILE A 167 -16.63 -24.54 -3.01
CA ILE A 167 -17.43 -23.90 -1.96
C ILE A 167 -18.87 -23.78 -2.43
N ASN A 168 -19.78 -24.31 -1.61
CA ASN A 168 -21.20 -24.14 -1.77
C ASN A 168 -21.79 -23.36 -0.57
N ILE A 169 -22.61 -22.36 -0.83
CA ILE A 169 -23.28 -21.52 0.16
C ILE A 169 -24.76 -21.47 -0.17
N PRO A 170 -25.56 -22.43 0.30
CA PRO A 170 -26.95 -22.57 -0.12
C PRO A 170 -27.84 -21.37 0.18
N ALA A 171 -27.52 -20.58 1.19
CA ALA A 171 -28.28 -19.37 1.55
C ALA A 171 -28.01 -18.19 0.61
N LEU A 172 -26.93 -18.23 -0.16
CA LEU A 172 -26.57 -17.15 -1.09
C LEU A 172 -27.37 -17.31 -2.40
N GLN A 173 -28.22 -16.33 -2.71
CA GLN A 173 -29.07 -16.37 -3.91
C GLN A 173 -28.33 -16.05 -5.21
N LEU A 174 -27.13 -15.43 -5.11
CA LEU A 174 -26.30 -15.09 -6.26
C LEU A 174 -25.19 -16.12 -6.45
N ASN A 175 -25.03 -16.61 -7.66
CA ASN A 175 -23.98 -17.56 -8.01
C ASN A 175 -22.59 -16.89 -7.94
N LEU A 176 -21.66 -17.55 -7.29
CA LEU A 176 -20.26 -17.13 -7.27
C LEU A 176 -19.53 -17.62 -8.52
N TYR A 177 -18.78 -16.74 -9.17
CA TYR A 177 -17.81 -17.15 -10.18
C TYR A 177 -16.71 -18.04 -9.56
N PRO A 178 -16.03 -18.88 -10.36
CA PRO A 178 -14.97 -19.75 -9.87
C PRO A 178 -13.94 -19.01 -8.99
N TYR A 179 -13.38 -17.93 -9.48
CA TYR A 179 -12.42 -17.13 -8.74
C TYR A 179 -13.01 -16.49 -7.46
N GLN A 180 -14.31 -16.17 -7.43
CA GLN A 180 -14.97 -15.68 -6.22
C GLN A 180 -15.05 -16.77 -5.17
N ARG A 181 -15.35 -18.03 -5.56
CA ARG A 181 -15.28 -19.18 -4.66
C ARG A 181 -13.88 -19.33 -4.06
N ALA A 182 -12.84 -19.24 -4.89
CA ALA A 182 -11.44 -19.22 -4.42
C ALA A 182 -11.15 -18.08 -3.44
N GLY A 183 -11.71 -16.89 -3.69
CA GLY A 183 -11.59 -15.74 -2.77
C GLY A 183 -12.28 -15.97 -1.44
N VAL A 184 -13.45 -16.59 -1.45
CA VAL A 184 -14.18 -16.99 -0.24
C VAL A 184 -13.40 -18.05 0.54
N ALA A 185 -12.88 -19.09 -0.11
CA ALA A 185 -12.04 -20.11 0.51
C ALA A 185 -10.84 -19.50 1.21
N TYR A 186 -10.10 -18.65 0.50
CA TYR A 186 -8.96 -17.94 1.04
C TYR A 186 -9.31 -17.11 2.29
N ALA A 187 -10.36 -16.27 2.17
CA ALA A 187 -10.75 -15.38 3.26
C ALA A 187 -11.31 -16.15 4.47
N THR A 188 -11.99 -17.28 4.27
CA THR A 188 -12.47 -18.20 5.32
C THR A 188 -11.30 -18.81 6.09
N GLU A 189 -10.24 -19.21 5.39
CA GLU A 189 -9.04 -19.76 6.03
C GLU A 189 -8.27 -18.66 6.80
N LYS A 190 -8.02 -17.52 6.14
CA LYS A 190 -7.22 -16.43 6.74
C LYS A 190 -7.97 -15.62 7.78
N LYS A 191 -9.30 -15.53 7.71
CA LYS A 191 -10.21 -14.76 8.58
C LYS A 191 -9.92 -13.26 8.62
N ARG A 192 -8.66 -12.86 8.61
CA ARG A 192 -8.18 -11.49 8.69
C ARG A 192 -7.30 -11.18 7.48
N CYS A 193 -7.89 -10.63 6.42
CA CYS A 193 -7.21 -10.48 5.13
C CYS A 193 -7.72 -9.33 4.27
N PHE A 194 -6.94 -9.04 3.22
CA PHE A 194 -7.36 -8.20 2.11
C PHE A 194 -7.97 -9.07 1.01
N ILE A 195 -9.15 -8.70 0.56
CA ILE A 195 -9.72 -9.11 -0.72
C ILE A 195 -9.44 -7.95 -1.69
N ALA A 196 -8.31 -8.05 -2.39
CA ALA A 196 -7.75 -6.96 -3.18
C ALA A 196 -7.89 -7.19 -4.69
N ASP A 197 -8.88 -7.96 -5.10
CA ASP A 197 -9.22 -8.21 -6.50
C ASP A 197 -9.44 -6.91 -7.26
N GLU A 198 -9.15 -6.92 -8.54
CA GLU A 198 -9.36 -5.77 -9.42
C GLU A 198 -10.79 -5.24 -9.31
N MET A 199 -10.98 -3.98 -9.63
CA MET A 199 -12.29 -3.34 -9.58
C MET A 199 -13.27 -4.00 -10.56
N GLY A 200 -14.50 -4.26 -10.08
CA GLY A 200 -15.53 -4.93 -10.89
C GLY A 200 -15.57 -6.46 -10.73
N LEU A 201 -14.67 -7.08 -9.97
CA LEU A 201 -14.63 -8.52 -9.69
C LEU A 201 -15.52 -8.99 -8.52
N GLY A 202 -16.43 -8.16 -8.03
CA GLY A 202 -17.45 -8.57 -7.06
C GLY A 202 -16.95 -8.81 -5.64
N LYS A 203 -15.96 -8.05 -5.16
CA LYS A 203 -15.41 -8.15 -3.79
C LYS A 203 -16.45 -8.10 -2.68
N SER A 204 -17.48 -7.26 -2.86
CA SER A 204 -18.57 -7.14 -1.87
C SER A 204 -19.35 -8.44 -1.72
N LEU A 205 -19.63 -9.14 -2.85
CA LEU A 205 -20.30 -10.44 -2.82
C LEU A 205 -19.43 -11.51 -2.14
N GLN A 206 -18.12 -11.50 -2.41
CA GLN A 206 -17.19 -12.39 -1.72
C GLN A 206 -17.21 -12.16 -0.20
N ALA A 207 -17.23 -10.90 0.27
CA ALA A 207 -17.28 -10.59 1.70
C ALA A 207 -18.59 -11.04 2.36
N LEU A 208 -19.74 -10.89 1.70
CA LEU A 208 -21.03 -11.43 2.16
C LEU A 208 -20.98 -12.96 2.21
N ALA A 209 -20.44 -13.59 1.18
CA ALA A 209 -20.29 -15.03 1.08
C ALA A 209 -19.38 -15.60 2.19
N VAL A 210 -18.29 -14.92 2.55
CA VAL A 210 -17.42 -15.30 3.69
C VAL A 210 -18.21 -15.24 5.00
N THR A 211 -18.95 -14.14 5.22
CA THR A 211 -19.73 -13.95 6.45
C THR A 211 -20.78 -15.03 6.60
N GLU A 212 -21.52 -15.35 5.53
CA GLU A 212 -22.53 -16.41 5.51
C GLU A 212 -21.91 -17.79 5.70
N HIS A 213 -20.87 -18.12 4.93
CA HIS A 213 -20.19 -19.42 5.00
C HIS A 213 -19.60 -19.70 6.39
N THR A 214 -19.05 -18.69 7.05
CA THR A 214 -18.47 -18.82 8.40
C THR A 214 -19.48 -18.65 9.52
N ASN A 215 -20.72 -18.25 9.20
CA ASN A 215 -21.78 -17.90 10.15
C ASN A 215 -21.32 -16.93 11.25
N GLN A 216 -20.49 -15.93 10.88
CA GLN A 216 -19.90 -14.97 11.81
C GLN A 216 -20.76 -13.69 11.88
N TYR A 217 -21.88 -13.77 12.57
CA TYR A 217 -22.83 -12.67 12.82
C TYR A 217 -22.82 -12.21 14.28
N PRO A 218 -23.18 -10.93 14.56
CA PRO A 218 -23.48 -9.86 13.63
C PRO A 218 -22.23 -9.33 12.89
N ALA A 219 -22.44 -8.70 11.71
CA ALA A 219 -21.40 -8.13 10.87
C ALA A 219 -21.52 -6.61 10.77
N LEU A 220 -20.39 -5.91 10.88
CA LEU A 220 -20.28 -4.46 10.67
C LEU A 220 -19.63 -4.18 9.32
N ILE A 221 -20.33 -3.44 8.46
CA ILE A 221 -19.84 -2.96 7.18
C ILE A 221 -19.56 -1.46 7.28
N VAL A 222 -18.31 -1.09 7.05
CA VAL A 222 -17.87 0.31 6.98
C VAL A 222 -17.51 0.63 5.54
N CYS A 223 -18.18 1.60 4.94
CA CYS A 223 -18.00 1.94 3.54
C CYS A 223 -17.99 3.47 3.31
N PRO A 224 -17.67 3.96 2.12
CA PRO A 224 -17.97 5.32 1.73
C PRO A 224 -19.48 5.62 1.88
N PRO A 225 -19.88 6.81 2.35
CA PRO A 225 -21.30 7.12 2.63
C PRO A 225 -22.24 6.88 1.44
N SER A 226 -21.77 7.09 0.23
CA SER A 226 -22.53 6.86 -1.01
C SER A 226 -22.80 5.38 -1.32
N LEU A 227 -22.09 4.46 -0.68
CA LEU A 227 -22.26 3.02 -0.88
C LEU A 227 -23.17 2.35 0.16
N ILE A 228 -23.64 3.08 1.17
CA ILE A 228 -24.48 2.52 2.22
C ILE A 228 -25.72 1.84 1.62
N GLN A 229 -26.41 2.52 0.69
CA GLN A 229 -27.61 1.98 0.05
C GLN A 229 -27.27 0.82 -0.92
N ASP A 230 -26.16 0.91 -1.64
CA ASP A 230 -25.68 -0.18 -2.53
C ASP A 230 -25.39 -1.46 -1.73
N TRP A 231 -24.78 -1.34 -0.55
CA TRP A 231 -24.57 -2.46 0.36
C TRP A 231 -25.88 -3.05 0.88
N HIS A 232 -26.81 -2.20 1.28
CA HIS A 232 -28.13 -2.63 1.76
C HIS A 232 -28.87 -3.41 0.66
N ASN A 233 -28.92 -2.86 -0.55
CA ASN A 233 -29.59 -3.50 -1.70
C ASN A 233 -28.92 -4.85 -2.02
N LYS A 234 -27.59 -4.90 -2.01
CA LYS A 234 -26.84 -6.12 -2.30
C LYS A 234 -27.07 -7.21 -1.23
N ILE A 235 -27.19 -6.84 0.05
CA ILE A 235 -27.53 -7.81 1.09
C ILE A 235 -28.92 -8.39 0.84
N ASN A 236 -29.91 -7.56 0.54
CA ASN A 236 -31.28 -7.99 0.25
C ASN A 236 -31.36 -8.89 -0.98
N GLU A 237 -30.55 -8.60 -2.03
CA GLU A 237 -30.47 -9.40 -3.24
C GLU A 237 -29.76 -10.74 -3.01
N ALA A 238 -28.61 -10.72 -2.32
CA ALA A 238 -27.77 -11.90 -2.15
C ALA A 238 -28.22 -12.80 -0.99
N LEU A 239 -28.79 -12.22 0.07
CA LEU A 239 -29.14 -12.87 1.34
C LEU A 239 -30.50 -12.35 1.85
N PRO A 240 -31.61 -12.60 1.16
CA PRO A 240 -32.93 -12.01 1.46
C PRO A 240 -33.46 -12.37 2.86
N ASN A 241 -32.96 -13.44 3.47
CA ASN A 241 -33.33 -13.87 4.81
C ASN A 241 -32.52 -13.19 5.92
N ARG A 242 -31.58 -12.31 5.58
CA ARG A 242 -30.73 -11.57 6.53
C ARG A 242 -31.21 -10.15 6.69
N THR A 243 -31.14 -9.64 7.91
CA THR A 243 -31.53 -8.27 8.25
C THR A 243 -30.36 -7.31 8.09
N ALA A 244 -30.63 -6.13 7.52
CA ALA A 244 -29.63 -5.08 7.35
C ALA A 244 -30.15 -3.74 7.87
N ASN A 245 -29.32 -3.00 8.60
CA ASN A 245 -29.62 -1.67 9.10
C ASN A 245 -28.54 -0.66 8.70
N ASN A 246 -28.99 0.52 8.24
CA ASN A 246 -28.14 1.61 7.80
C ASN A 246 -28.04 2.68 8.91
N ILE A 247 -26.81 3.06 9.28
CA ILE A 247 -26.56 4.21 10.16
C ILE A 247 -26.16 5.40 9.28
N GLN A 248 -27.09 6.34 9.09
CA GLN A 248 -26.88 7.52 8.23
C GLN A 248 -26.54 8.77 9.03
N GLY A 249 -27.06 8.90 10.23
CA GLY A 249 -26.96 10.08 11.08
C GLY A 249 -26.14 9.86 12.36
N ARG A 250 -25.75 10.97 13.01
CA ARG A 250 -25.08 10.91 14.32
C ARG A 250 -26.01 10.61 15.48
N LYS A 251 -27.33 10.82 15.30
CA LYS A 251 -28.35 10.60 16.35
C LYS A 251 -28.90 9.18 16.35
N GLU A 252 -28.61 8.40 15.32
CA GLU A 252 -29.07 7.02 15.21
C GLU A 252 -28.26 6.12 16.14
N THR A 253 -28.94 5.20 16.81
CA THR A 253 -28.28 4.23 17.69
C THR A 253 -28.03 2.94 16.88
N PRO A 254 -26.82 2.37 16.93
CA PRO A 254 -26.58 1.06 16.32
C PRO A 254 -27.55 0.02 16.90
N PRO A 255 -28.27 -0.72 16.06
CA PRO A 255 -29.23 -1.73 16.53
C PRO A 255 -28.49 -2.93 17.15
N ASN A 256 -29.12 -3.56 18.15
CA ASN A 256 -28.54 -4.71 18.85
C ASN A 256 -28.84 -6.06 18.17
N GLU A 257 -29.87 -6.13 17.31
CA GLU A 257 -30.40 -7.39 16.77
C GLU A 257 -30.54 -7.34 15.25
N THR A 258 -29.45 -7.06 14.54
CA THR A 258 -29.42 -7.13 13.07
C THR A 258 -28.22 -7.95 12.62
N ASP A 259 -28.41 -8.74 11.55
CA ASP A 259 -27.29 -9.51 10.97
C ASP A 259 -26.21 -8.57 10.42
N TYR A 260 -26.59 -7.49 9.75
CA TYR A 260 -25.69 -6.51 9.17
C TYR A 260 -25.97 -5.09 9.64
N THR A 261 -24.95 -4.41 10.12
CA THR A 261 -24.97 -2.96 10.36
C THR A 261 -24.07 -2.27 9.35
N ILE A 262 -24.59 -1.28 8.63
CA ILE A 262 -23.85 -0.55 7.57
C ILE A 262 -23.66 0.90 8.01
N ILE A 263 -22.42 1.39 7.99
CA ILE A 263 -22.08 2.75 8.41
C ILE A 263 -21.04 3.39 7.48
N GLY A 264 -21.17 4.70 7.28
CA GLY A 264 -20.18 5.47 6.54
C GLY A 264 -18.94 5.81 7.37
N TYR A 265 -17.75 5.85 6.74
CA TYR A 265 -16.48 6.28 7.38
C TYR A 265 -16.56 7.62 8.11
N SER A 266 -17.39 8.55 7.62
CA SER A 266 -17.58 9.88 8.22
C SER A 266 -18.20 9.82 9.63
N ASN A 267 -19.05 8.84 9.89
CA ASN A 267 -19.78 8.66 11.15
C ASN A 267 -19.11 7.64 12.10
N LEU A 268 -18.15 6.86 11.60
CA LEU A 268 -17.54 5.75 12.33
C LEU A 268 -16.92 6.18 13.68
N ASN A 269 -16.23 7.32 13.72
CA ASN A 269 -15.61 7.79 14.97
C ASN A 269 -16.65 8.24 16.01
N HIS A 270 -17.79 8.77 15.57
CA HIS A 270 -18.88 9.17 16.46
C HIS A 270 -19.49 7.95 17.16
N HIS A 271 -19.77 6.91 16.42
CA HIS A 271 -20.43 5.70 16.91
C HIS A 271 -19.50 4.62 17.48
N LYS A 272 -18.17 4.86 17.50
CA LYS A 272 -17.17 3.82 17.83
C LYS A 272 -17.43 3.08 19.14
N SER A 273 -17.89 3.78 20.18
CA SER A 273 -18.13 3.17 21.49
C SER A 273 -19.35 2.25 21.48
N ALA A 274 -20.46 2.69 20.88
CA ALA A 274 -21.65 1.87 20.71
C ALA A 274 -21.38 0.66 19.82
N LEU A 275 -20.71 0.87 18.67
CA LEU A 275 -20.34 -0.22 17.76
C LEU A 275 -19.41 -1.25 18.41
N LYS A 276 -18.49 -0.83 19.27
CA LYS A 276 -17.61 -1.75 19.98
C LYS A 276 -18.38 -2.67 20.94
N ASN A 277 -19.50 -2.21 21.50
CA ASN A 277 -20.29 -2.96 22.46
C ASN A 277 -21.29 -3.95 21.81
N ASN A 278 -21.49 -3.89 20.49
CA ASN A 278 -22.45 -4.73 19.77
C ASN A 278 -21.94 -6.12 19.44
N ASN A 279 -20.78 -6.54 19.97
CA ASN A 279 -20.22 -7.89 19.83
C ASN A 279 -20.14 -8.40 18.38
N TYR A 280 -19.81 -7.53 17.43
CA TYR A 280 -19.64 -7.95 16.04
C TYR A 280 -18.60 -9.07 15.91
N LYS A 281 -18.91 -10.06 15.09
CA LYS A 281 -17.99 -11.17 14.75
C LYS A 281 -17.33 -10.97 13.39
N THR A 282 -17.92 -10.15 12.53
CA THR A 282 -17.31 -9.78 11.25
C THR A 282 -17.21 -8.26 11.12
N LEU A 283 -16.05 -7.78 10.68
CA LEU A 283 -15.80 -6.40 10.28
C LEU A 283 -15.39 -6.36 8.81
N ILE A 284 -16.14 -5.67 7.99
CA ILE A 284 -15.85 -5.45 6.57
C ILE A 284 -15.54 -3.96 6.38
N LEU A 285 -14.35 -3.64 5.88
CA LEU A 285 -13.98 -2.27 5.50
C LEU A 285 -13.92 -2.19 3.98
N ASP A 286 -14.96 -1.63 3.36
CA ASP A 286 -14.99 -1.43 1.91
C ASP A 286 -14.21 -0.17 1.52
N GLU A 287 -13.49 -0.23 0.39
CA GLU A 287 -12.51 0.77 -0.02
C GLU A 287 -11.55 1.11 1.14
N SER A 288 -10.93 0.07 1.69
CA SER A 288 -10.12 0.15 2.92
C SER A 288 -8.97 1.17 2.86
N HIS A 289 -8.61 1.66 1.66
CA HIS A 289 -7.66 2.76 1.48
C HIS A 289 -8.10 4.08 2.15
N TYR A 290 -9.39 4.21 2.53
CA TYR A 290 -9.85 5.31 3.40
C TYR A 290 -9.17 5.29 4.77
N CYS A 291 -8.64 4.14 5.21
CA CYS A 291 -7.89 3.96 6.45
C CYS A 291 -6.36 4.01 6.28
N LYS A 292 -5.83 4.53 5.17
CA LYS A 292 -4.40 4.62 4.90
C LYS A 292 -3.62 5.53 5.86
N ASN A 293 -4.22 6.58 6.36
CA ASN A 293 -3.58 7.51 7.28
C ASN A 293 -3.82 7.08 8.73
N ARG A 294 -2.75 6.67 9.43
CA ARG A 294 -2.78 6.21 10.84
C ARG A 294 -3.30 7.25 11.82
N THR A 295 -3.11 8.54 11.56
CA THR A 295 -3.51 9.63 12.46
C THR A 295 -4.98 10.02 12.29
N ALA A 296 -5.60 9.66 11.18
CA ALA A 296 -6.99 9.99 10.88
C ALA A 296 -7.96 9.36 11.90
N GLN A 297 -8.97 10.11 12.31
CA GLN A 297 -9.96 9.67 13.31
C GLN A 297 -10.69 8.40 12.87
N ARG A 298 -11.07 8.29 11.59
CA ARG A 298 -11.72 7.11 11.02
C ARG A 298 -10.83 5.86 11.14
N THR A 299 -9.51 5.99 10.90
CA THR A 299 -8.55 4.88 11.02
C THR A 299 -8.39 4.43 12.46
N LYS A 300 -8.28 5.38 13.39
CA LYS A 300 -8.23 5.09 14.83
C LYS A 300 -9.52 4.40 15.30
N ALA A 301 -10.69 4.84 14.81
CA ALA A 301 -11.97 4.23 15.13
C ALA A 301 -12.04 2.79 14.58
N ALA A 302 -11.71 2.57 13.32
CA ALA A 302 -11.66 1.23 12.70
C ALA A 302 -10.73 0.29 13.48
N LYS A 303 -9.52 0.76 13.84
CA LYS A 303 -8.56 -0.01 14.65
C LYS A 303 -9.07 -0.32 16.06
N ASN A 304 -9.85 0.58 16.68
CA ASN A 304 -10.45 0.31 18.00
C ASN A 304 -11.56 -0.74 17.91
N ILE A 305 -12.39 -0.68 16.87
CA ILE A 305 -13.46 -1.64 16.63
C ILE A 305 -12.87 -3.00 16.26
N SER A 306 -11.83 -3.06 15.42
CA SER A 306 -11.20 -4.32 15.02
C SER A 306 -10.66 -5.14 16.19
N LYS A 307 -10.25 -4.46 17.28
CA LYS A 307 -9.78 -5.11 18.51
C LYS A 307 -10.91 -5.78 19.33
N SER A 308 -12.17 -5.42 19.08
CA SER A 308 -13.31 -6.09 19.72
C SER A 308 -13.85 -7.28 18.91
N ILE A 309 -13.38 -7.47 17.68
CA ILE A 309 -13.68 -8.67 16.90
C ILE A 309 -12.92 -9.85 17.50
N PRO A 310 -13.60 -10.94 17.84
CA PRO A 310 -12.96 -12.12 18.45
C PRO A 310 -11.92 -12.74 17.52
N ASP A 311 -10.99 -13.54 18.05
CA ASP A 311 -9.90 -14.12 17.26
C ASP A 311 -10.37 -15.06 16.16
N ASN A 312 -11.49 -15.74 16.38
CA ASN A 312 -12.14 -16.58 15.38
C ASN A 312 -13.05 -15.80 14.42
N GLY A 313 -13.25 -14.50 14.62
CA GLY A 313 -14.06 -13.62 13.78
C GLY A 313 -13.32 -13.12 12.55
N ASN A 314 -14.07 -12.57 11.61
CA ASN A 314 -13.54 -12.09 10.32
C ASN A 314 -13.24 -10.60 10.34
N ILE A 315 -12.10 -10.19 9.75
CA ILE A 315 -11.81 -8.80 9.42
C ILE A 315 -11.39 -8.75 7.95
N LEU A 316 -12.26 -8.24 7.10
CA LEU A 316 -12.09 -8.25 5.65
C LEU A 316 -11.88 -6.81 5.14
N LEU A 317 -10.74 -6.56 4.53
CA LEU A 317 -10.42 -5.29 3.89
C LEU A 317 -10.59 -5.40 2.39
N LEU A 318 -11.57 -4.69 1.85
CA LEU A 318 -11.84 -4.70 0.41
C LEU A 318 -11.16 -3.49 -0.24
N THR A 319 -10.37 -3.72 -1.27
CA THR A 319 -9.72 -2.66 -2.05
C THR A 319 -9.48 -3.11 -3.47
N GLY A 320 -9.71 -2.22 -4.45
CA GLY A 320 -9.34 -2.47 -5.85
C GLY A 320 -7.96 -1.92 -6.23
N THR A 321 -7.31 -1.17 -5.31
CA THR A 321 -6.02 -0.55 -5.59
C THR A 321 -4.87 -1.48 -5.18
N PRO A 322 -3.91 -1.75 -6.08
CA PRO A 322 -2.76 -2.59 -5.77
C PRO A 322 -1.79 -1.89 -4.81
N ILE A 323 -1.03 -2.70 -4.06
CA ILE A 323 0.08 -2.23 -3.22
C ILE A 323 1.27 -1.93 -4.14
N THR A 324 1.29 -0.80 -4.80
CA THR A 324 2.36 -0.54 -5.76
C THR A 324 3.32 0.55 -5.33
N ASN A 325 2.86 1.59 -4.61
CA ASN A 325 3.67 2.82 -4.60
C ASN A 325 3.93 3.41 -3.22
N ARG A 326 3.17 3.00 -2.22
CA ARG A 326 3.30 3.53 -0.86
C ARG A 326 3.03 2.45 0.17
N PRO A 327 4.06 1.66 0.52
CA PRO A 327 3.92 0.64 1.55
C PRO A 327 3.43 1.20 2.90
N ASP A 328 3.77 2.46 3.22
CA ASP A 328 3.33 3.16 4.42
C ASP A 328 1.80 3.26 4.54
N GLU A 329 1.07 3.36 3.43
CA GLU A 329 -0.41 3.39 3.41
C GLU A 329 -1.03 2.06 3.87
N TYR A 330 -0.29 0.95 3.75
CA TYR A 330 -0.74 -0.37 4.22
C TYR A 330 -0.44 -0.62 5.69
N ALA A 331 0.52 0.08 6.27
CA ALA A 331 0.88 -0.12 7.68
C ALA A 331 -0.34 0.02 8.61
N ALA A 332 -1.17 1.05 8.39
CA ALA A 332 -2.38 1.28 9.17
C ALA A 332 -3.43 0.17 8.97
N GLN A 333 -3.58 -0.31 7.74
CA GLN A 333 -4.54 -1.35 7.39
C GLN A 333 -4.09 -2.71 7.94
N LEU A 334 -2.78 -3.02 7.89
CA LEU A 334 -2.18 -4.20 8.51
C LEU A 334 -2.33 -4.21 10.04
N GLU A 335 -2.25 -3.03 10.68
CA GLU A 335 -2.57 -2.91 12.11
C GLU A 335 -4.05 -3.21 12.41
N ILE A 336 -4.97 -2.81 11.53
CA ILE A 336 -6.41 -3.08 11.70
C ILE A 336 -6.69 -4.58 11.65
N ILE A 337 -6.11 -5.30 10.70
CA ILE A 337 -6.28 -6.76 10.60
C ILE A 337 -5.35 -7.56 11.53
N GLY A 338 -4.49 -6.89 12.30
CA GLY A 338 -3.57 -7.57 13.24
C GLY A 338 -2.45 -8.38 12.57
N GLN A 339 -2.06 -8.03 11.33
CA GLN A 339 -1.03 -8.77 10.58
C GLN A 339 0.33 -8.06 10.51
N ILE A 340 0.43 -6.85 11.07
CA ILE A 340 1.68 -6.07 11.03
C ILE A 340 2.83 -6.77 11.75
N ASP A 341 2.53 -7.52 12.82
CA ASP A 341 3.54 -8.22 13.61
C ASP A 341 4.16 -9.40 12.85
N LYS A 342 3.41 -10.04 11.95
CA LYS A 342 3.94 -11.08 11.04
C LYS A 342 4.93 -10.52 10.01
N LEU A 343 4.93 -9.21 9.81
CA LEU A 343 5.89 -8.48 8.96
C LEU A 343 6.99 -7.80 9.80
N GLY A 344 7.23 -8.28 11.03
CA GLY A 344 8.26 -7.80 11.94
C GLY A 344 7.86 -6.61 12.81
N GLY A 345 6.57 -6.23 12.82
CA GLY A 345 6.05 -5.06 13.53
C GLY A 345 6.27 -3.75 12.78
N LEU A 346 5.62 -2.69 13.27
CA LEU A 346 5.50 -1.43 12.55
C LEU A 346 6.84 -0.79 12.16
N TRP A 347 7.81 -0.72 13.09
CA TRP A 347 9.09 -0.05 12.82
C TRP A 347 9.97 -0.83 11.84
N ASN A 348 9.97 -2.17 11.93
CA ASN A 348 10.68 -2.99 10.96
C ASN A 348 10.02 -2.90 9.58
N PHE A 349 8.68 -2.85 9.54
CA PHE A 349 7.94 -2.60 8.30
C PHE A 349 8.37 -1.29 7.64
N TYR A 350 8.44 -0.20 8.38
CA TYR A 350 8.88 1.09 7.83
C TYR A 350 10.34 1.06 7.34
N LYS A 351 11.25 0.49 8.13
CA LYS A 351 12.67 0.39 7.73
C LYS A 351 12.85 -0.47 6.48
N ARG A 352 12.17 -1.62 6.43
CA ARG A 352 12.38 -2.61 5.37
C ARG A 352 11.64 -2.27 4.08
N TYR A 353 10.42 -1.77 4.17
CA TYR A 353 9.56 -1.58 3.00
C TYR A 353 9.28 -0.13 2.63
N CYS A 354 9.46 0.81 3.55
CA CYS A 354 9.22 2.23 3.31
C CYS A 354 10.49 3.06 3.19
N ALA A 355 11.66 2.43 3.04
CA ALA A 355 12.96 3.11 2.97
C ALA A 355 13.13 4.19 4.06
N ALA A 356 12.69 3.88 5.30
CA ALA A 356 12.64 4.84 6.38
C ALA A 356 14.05 5.30 6.79
N TYR A 357 14.25 6.62 6.85
CA TYR A 357 15.50 7.23 7.30
C TYR A 357 15.23 8.43 8.21
N LYS A 358 16.24 8.85 8.98
CA LYS A 358 16.20 10.10 9.72
C LYS A 358 16.72 11.24 8.87
N ASP A 359 15.96 12.31 8.80
CA ASP A 359 16.40 13.54 8.14
C ASP A 359 17.48 14.25 8.99
N LYS A 360 18.03 15.35 8.45
CA LYS A 360 19.06 16.15 9.14
C LYS A 360 18.60 16.77 10.48
N TRP A 361 17.29 16.76 10.73
CA TRP A 361 16.68 17.26 11.97
C TRP A 361 16.36 16.13 12.97
N GLY A 362 16.69 14.88 12.63
CA GLY A 362 16.42 13.70 13.44
C GLY A 362 14.98 13.15 13.31
N HIS A 363 14.13 13.73 12.43
CA HIS A 363 12.77 13.24 12.18
C HIS A 363 12.76 12.05 11.23
N TRP A 364 11.93 11.07 11.52
CA TRP A 364 11.77 9.92 10.65
C TRP A 364 10.94 10.25 9.40
N GLN A 365 11.51 9.96 8.25
CA GLN A 365 10.85 9.96 6.95
C GLN A 365 10.50 8.52 6.57
N THR A 366 9.20 8.24 6.32
CA THR A 366 8.68 6.89 6.11
C THR A 366 7.88 6.73 4.82
N HIS A 367 7.99 7.70 3.91
CA HIS A 367 7.16 7.74 2.68
C HIS A 367 7.87 7.18 1.43
N GLY A 368 9.00 6.49 1.61
CA GLY A 368 9.69 5.82 0.52
C GLY A 368 9.13 4.42 0.24
N ALA A 369 9.79 3.72 -0.69
CA ALA A 369 9.49 2.35 -1.06
C ALA A 369 10.77 1.55 -1.26
N SER A 370 10.85 0.36 -0.69
CA SER A 370 11.96 -0.59 -0.81
C SER A 370 11.45 -2.02 -0.69
N ASN A 371 12.18 -2.98 -1.23
CA ASN A 371 11.90 -4.41 -1.13
C ASN A 371 10.44 -4.80 -1.50
N LEU A 372 9.83 -4.14 -2.49
CA LEU A 372 8.43 -4.32 -2.84
C LEU A 372 8.09 -5.74 -3.28
N LYS A 373 8.99 -6.43 -4.00
CA LYS A 373 8.76 -7.83 -4.41
C LYS A 373 8.63 -8.75 -3.21
N GLU A 374 9.49 -8.56 -2.21
CA GLU A 374 9.45 -9.29 -0.95
C GLU A 374 8.17 -8.98 -0.16
N LEU A 375 7.81 -7.69 -0.06
CA LEU A 375 6.55 -7.28 0.57
C LEU A 375 5.35 -7.98 -0.08
N HIS A 376 5.26 -7.99 -1.41
CA HIS A 376 4.21 -8.67 -2.15
C HIS A 376 4.16 -10.17 -1.84
N LYS A 377 5.32 -10.85 -1.84
CA LYS A 377 5.40 -12.27 -1.49
C LYS A 377 4.88 -12.50 -0.07
N ASN A 378 5.35 -11.72 0.90
CA ASN A 378 4.97 -11.84 2.30
C ASN A 378 3.48 -11.55 2.55
N LEU A 379 2.92 -10.57 1.87
CA LEU A 379 1.49 -10.28 1.95
C LEU A 379 0.63 -11.41 1.37
N ARG A 380 0.98 -11.96 0.20
CA ARG A 380 0.28 -13.11 -0.38
C ARG A 380 0.33 -14.34 0.54
N LYS A 381 1.46 -14.58 1.17
CA LYS A 381 1.63 -15.64 2.16
C LYS A 381 0.71 -15.46 3.37
N THR A 382 0.53 -14.22 3.83
CA THR A 382 -0.10 -13.94 5.14
C THR A 382 -1.57 -13.56 5.06
N CYS A 383 -1.92 -12.58 4.22
CA CYS A 383 -3.22 -11.92 4.33
C CYS A 383 -3.73 -11.21 3.06
N TYR A 384 -3.24 -11.55 1.88
CA TYR A 384 -3.55 -10.77 0.68
C TYR A 384 -3.89 -11.67 -0.51
N ILE A 385 -5.10 -11.52 -1.05
CA ILE A 385 -5.49 -12.13 -2.33
C ILE A 385 -5.78 -11.04 -3.34
N ARG A 386 -5.26 -11.20 -4.58
CA ARG A 386 -5.49 -10.30 -5.70
C ARG A 386 -5.47 -11.07 -7.00
N ARG A 387 -6.51 -10.84 -7.81
CA ARG A 387 -6.65 -11.32 -9.18
C ARG A 387 -6.98 -10.15 -10.09
N GLU A 388 -6.58 -10.25 -11.33
CA GLU A 388 -6.85 -9.27 -12.37
C GLU A 388 -7.94 -9.80 -13.32
N LYS A 389 -8.66 -8.91 -13.98
CA LYS A 389 -9.78 -9.31 -14.88
C LYS A 389 -9.32 -10.21 -16.01
N GLU A 390 -8.15 -9.91 -16.57
CA GLU A 390 -7.55 -10.68 -17.65
C GLU A 390 -7.31 -12.15 -17.27
N ASP A 391 -7.00 -12.41 -15.99
CA ASP A 391 -6.72 -13.76 -15.50
C ASP A 391 -7.98 -14.58 -15.21
N VAL A 392 -9.11 -13.92 -14.85
CA VAL A 392 -10.25 -14.61 -14.25
C VAL A 392 -11.58 -14.40 -14.98
N LEU A 393 -11.62 -13.50 -15.95
CA LEU A 393 -12.77 -13.19 -16.79
C LEU A 393 -12.38 -13.16 -18.27
N PRO A 394 -12.01 -14.31 -18.88
CA PRO A 394 -11.59 -14.35 -20.29
C PRO A 394 -12.71 -13.93 -21.25
N ASP A 395 -13.97 -14.09 -20.83
CA ASP A 395 -15.15 -13.71 -21.63
C ASP A 395 -15.52 -12.23 -21.51
N LEU A 396 -14.80 -11.45 -20.68
CA LEU A 396 -15.07 -10.01 -20.57
C LEU A 396 -14.60 -9.31 -21.86
N PRO A 397 -15.47 -8.58 -22.56
CA PRO A 397 -15.11 -7.92 -23.80
C PRO A 397 -13.91 -6.98 -23.66
N PRO A 398 -13.07 -6.83 -24.69
CA PRO A 398 -11.86 -6.00 -24.62
C PRO A 398 -12.18 -4.52 -24.46
N ILE A 399 -11.20 -3.77 -23.94
CA ILE A 399 -11.24 -2.30 -23.89
C ILE A 399 -10.40 -1.71 -25.02
N THR A 400 -10.95 -0.74 -25.72
CA THR A 400 -10.26 0.10 -26.68
C THR A 400 -10.15 1.54 -26.15
N TYR A 401 -8.98 2.15 -26.29
CA TYR A 401 -8.75 3.53 -25.90
C TYR A 401 -8.60 4.40 -27.13
N ASN A 402 -9.42 5.45 -27.22
CA ASN A 402 -9.38 6.44 -28.27
C ASN A 402 -9.09 7.83 -27.70
N THR A 403 -8.36 8.64 -28.45
CA THR A 403 -8.09 10.05 -28.11
C THR A 403 -8.76 10.95 -29.14
N ILE A 404 -9.66 11.80 -28.67
CA ILE A 404 -10.34 12.81 -29.47
C ILE A 404 -9.66 14.15 -29.20
N HIS A 405 -9.18 14.81 -30.24
CA HIS A 405 -8.55 16.11 -30.13
C HIS A 405 -9.60 17.22 -30.21
N ALA A 406 -9.68 17.99 -29.13
CA ALA A 406 -10.49 19.19 -29.06
C ALA A 406 -9.62 20.45 -29.33
N THR A 407 -10.26 21.54 -29.67
CA THR A 407 -9.61 22.83 -29.95
C THR A 407 -10.02 23.89 -28.91
N LEU A 408 -9.12 24.83 -28.65
CA LEU A 408 -9.44 26.06 -27.90
C LEU A 408 -9.94 27.13 -28.87
N ASP A 409 -11.04 27.78 -28.50
CA ASP A 409 -11.41 29.03 -29.12
C ASP A 409 -10.47 30.17 -28.64
N ASN A 410 -10.51 31.32 -29.33
CA ASN A 410 -9.64 32.46 -29.07
C ASN A 410 -9.80 33.01 -27.63
N LYS A 411 -11.00 32.93 -27.06
CA LYS A 411 -11.28 33.40 -25.70
C LYS A 411 -10.58 32.49 -24.67
N HIS A 412 -10.85 31.22 -24.73
CA HIS A 412 -10.26 30.25 -23.79
C HIS A 412 -8.75 30.10 -23.98
N LYS A 413 -8.23 30.29 -25.18
CA LYS A 413 -6.79 30.37 -25.46
C LYS A 413 -6.12 31.52 -24.73
N LYS A 414 -6.73 32.71 -24.77
CA LYS A 414 -6.24 33.88 -24.06
C LYS A 414 -6.29 33.68 -22.54
N GLU A 415 -7.40 33.16 -22.02
CA GLU A 415 -7.57 32.87 -20.60
C GLU A 415 -6.55 31.81 -20.13
N TYR A 416 -6.31 30.76 -20.93
CA TYR A 416 -5.34 29.73 -20.63
C TYR A 416 -3.90 30.25 -20.57
N ASN A 417 -3.49 31.03 -21.57
CA ASN A 417 -2.16 31.62 -21.62
C ASN A 417 -1.93 32.61 -20.45
N GLN A 418 -2.92 33.41 -20.08
CA GLN A 418 -2.84 34.28 -18.91
C GLN A 418 -2.65 33.46 -17.63
N ALA A 419 -3.48 32.47 -17.39
CA ALA A 419 -3.38 31.62 -16.21
C ALA A 419 -2.06 30.83 -16.14
N LEU A 420 -1.50 30.46 -17.31
CA LEU A 420 -0.20 29.81 -17.39
C LEU A 420 0.95 30.74 -17.04
N ASN A 421 0.92 31.98 -17.55
CA ASN A 421 1.92 33.00 -17.24
C ASN A 421 1.89 33.35 -15.74
N ASP A 422 0.71 33.55 -15.16
CA ASP A 422 0.53 33.79 -13.72
C ASP A 422 1.10 32.65 -12.87
N LEU A 423 0.89 31.39 -13.29
CA LEU A 423 1.46 30.22 -12.63
C LEU A 423 2.99 30.19 -12.72
N GLN A 424 3.55 30.51 -13.88
CA GLN A 424 5.00 30.53 -14.10
C GLN A 424 5.67 31.64 -13.30
N GLU A 425 5.09 32.86 -13.30
CA GLU A 425 5.56 33.99 -12.52
C GLU A 425 5.51 33.71 -11.01
N TRP A 426 4.40 33.22 -10.52
CA TRP A 426 4.25 32.80 -9.13
C TRP A 426 5.34 31.79 -8.74
N TYR A 427 5.59 30.79 -9.59
CA TYR A 427 6.58 29.76 -9.32
C TYR A 427 8.01 30.32 -9.28
N GLN A 428 8.35 31.21 -10.21
CA GLN A 428 9.64 31.87 -10.21
C GLN A 428 9.85 32.70 -8.94
N ASN A 429 8.86 33.52 -8.55
CA ASN A 429 8.90 34.29 -7.31
C ASN A 429 9.12 33.44 -6.08
N GLN A 430 8.47 32.25 -5.98
CA GLN A 430 8.71 31.32 -4.88
C GLN A 430 10.15 30.80 -4.86
N CYS A 431 10.72 30.48 -6.02
CA CYS A 431 12.11 30.04 -6.13
C CYS A 431 13.11 31.13 -5.70
N GLU A 432 12.87 32.37 -6.10
CA GLU A 432 13.72 33.50 -5.75
C GLU A 432 13.68 33.82 -4.26
N GLN A 433 12.48 33.86 -3.65
CA GLN A 433 12.31 34.10 -2.22
C GLN A 433 13.01 33.03 -1.37
N LEU A 434 12.94 31.76 -1.79
CA LEU A 434 13.63 30.67 -1.12
C LEU A 434 15.15 30.77 -1.27
N ALA A 435 15.65 31.18 -2.44
CA ALA A 435 17.08 31.39 -2.68
C ALA A 435 17.64 32.50 -1.79
N ILE A 436 16.92 33.61 -1.66
CA ILE A 436 17.29 34.76 -0.82
C ILE A 436 17.28 34.36 0.67
N LYS A 437 16.19 33.70 1.12
CA LYS A 437 16.02 33.29 2.53
C LYS A 437 17.09 32.31 3.02
N GLU A 438 17.59 31.47 2.13
CA GLU A 438 18.53 30.40 2.49
C GLU A 438 19.98 30.69 2.07
N GLY A 439 20.24 31.83 1.43
CA GLY A 439 21.58 32.19 0.93
C GLY A 439 22.14 31.16 -0.08
N THR A 440 21.27 30.49 -0.83
CA THR A 440 21.64 29.41 -1.75
C THR A 440 21.50 29.84 -3.20
N ASN A 441 22.17 29.13 -4.13
CA ASN A 441 22.00 29.42 -5.54
C ASN A 441 20.58 29.08 -6.04
N PRO A 442 20.10 29.71 -7.13
CA PRO A 442 18.75 29.49 -7.66
C PRO A 442 18.42 28.03 -7.99
N THR A 443 19.41 27.23 -8.36
CA THR A 443 19.22 25.81 -8.70
C THR A 443 18.90 24.97 -7.45
N ALA A 444 19.59 25.20 -6.34
CA ALA A 444 19.32 24.53 -5.06
C ALA A 444 17.97 24.99 -4.48
N ALA A 445 17.60 26.27 -4.68
CA ALA A 445 16.30 26.80 -4.29
C ALA A 445 15.17 26.22 -5.14
N ARG A 446 15.37 26.01 -6.46
CA ARG A 446 14.42 25.32 -7.35
C ARG A 446 14.14 23.89 -6.88
N ILE A 447 15.16 23.14 -6.49
CA ILE A 447 14.99 21.77 -5.96
C ILE A 447 14.12 21.79 -4.68
N ARG A 448 14.31 22.78 -3.80
CA ARG A 448 13.54 22.91 -2.55
C ARG A 448 12.15 23.50 -2.75
N ALA A 449 11.99 24.46 -3.67
CA ALA A 449 10.67 24.92 -4.10
C ALA A 449 9.85 23.78 -4.70
N HIS A 450 10.50 22.82 -5.37
CA HIS A 450 9.86 21.59 -5.83
C HIS A 450 9.27 20.77 -4.67
N PHE A 451 9.98 20.61 -3.57
CA PHE A 451 9.46 19.92 -2.37
C PHE A 451 8.41 20.77 -1.61
N ALA A 452 8.51 22.09 -1.64
CA ALA A 452 7.55 23.01 -1.03
C ALA A 452 6.28 23.20 -1.86
N ALA A 453 6.38 23.20 -3.20
CA ALA A 453 5.26 23.30 -4.14
C ALA A 453 4.35 22.03 -4.15
N GLN A 454 4.68 20.99 -3.42
CA GLN A 454 3.74 19.94 -3.07
C GLN A 454 2.61 20.43 -2.14
N ASN A 455 2.64 21.70 -1.74
CA ASN A 455 1.61 22.37 -0.95
C ASN A 455 0.40 22.79 -1.82
N ASN A 456 -0.72 23.04 -1.17
CA ASN A 456 -2.05 23.24 -1.76
C ASN A 456 -2.14 24.30 -2.88
N GLU A 457 -1.30 25.32 -2.90
CA GLU A 457 -1.37 26.44 -3.85
C GLU A 457 -1.09 26.04 -5.31
N THR A 458 -0.03 25.28 -5.57
CA THR A 458 0.28 24.82 -6.95
C THR A 458 -0.83 23.92 -7.51
N LEU A 459 -1.42 23.08 -6.65
CA LEU A 459 -2.54 22.22 -7.05
C LEU A 459 -3.79 23.06 -7.38
N ILE A 460 -4.01 24.17 -6.68
CA ILE A 460 -5.11 25.12 -6.97
C ILE A 460 -4.94 25.76 -8.35
N GLN A 461 -3.73 26.21 -8.69
CA GLN A 461 -3.46 26.86 -9.98
C GLN A 461 -3.50 25.87 -11.15
N LEU A 462 -2.96 24.65 -10.98
CA LEU A 462 -3.12 23.57 -11.96
C LEU A 462 -4.60 23.19 -12.15
N THR A 463 -5.39 23.29 -11.09
CA THR A 463 -6.84 23.07 -11.16
C THR A 463 -7.53 24.18 -11.97
N ALA A 464 -7.05 25.43 -11.89
CA ALA A 464 -7.58 26.53 -12.71
C ALA A 464 -7.34 26.29 -14.21
N LEU A 465 -6.13 25.88 -14.62
CA LEU A 465 -5.83 25.51 -16.01
C LEU A 465 -6.75 24.39 -16.51
N ARG A 466 -6.96 23.35 -15.69
CA ARG A 466 -7.88 22.25 -16.04
C ARG A 466 -9.32 22.72 -16.17
N LYS A 467 -9.76 23.66 -15.34
CA LYS A 467 -11.11 24.21 -15.42
C LYS A 467 -11.31 24.98 -16.74
N ILE A 468 -10.31 25.73 -17.20
CA ILE A 468 -10.35 26.45 -18.48
C ILE A 468 -10.44 25.44 -19.64
N THR A 469 -9.58 24.43 -19.67
CA THR A 469 -9.64 23.39 -20.72
C THR A 469 -10.95 22.62 -20.71
N ALA A 470 -11.52 22.34 -19.53
CA ALA A 470 -12.79 21.66 -19.41
C ALA A 470 -13.95 22.49 -19.99
N HIS A 471 -14.00 23.80 -19.71
CA HIS A 471 -15.03 24.69 -20.30
C HIS A 471 -14.89 24.82 -21.81
N ALA A 472 -13.65 24.94 -22.30
CA ALA A 472 -13.38 25.01 -23.73
C ALA A 472 -13.84 23.77 -24.51
N LYS A 473 -13.87 22.60 -23.86
CA LYS A 473 -14.34 21.34 -24.48
C LYS A 473 -15.86 21.13 -24.44
N LEU A 474 -16.60 21.96 -23.68
CA LEU A 474 -18.03 21.73 -23.44
C LEU A 474 -18.83 21.57 -24.73
N GLN A 475 -18.72 22.52 -25.66
CA GLN A 475 -19.49 22.50 -26.90
C GLN A 475 -19.19 21.23 -27.72
N GLN A 476 -17.92 20.92 -27.89
CA GLN A 476 -17.50 19.75 -28.67
C GLN A 476 -17.93 18.43 -27.98
N ALA A 477 -17.91 18.40 -26.63
CA ALA A 477 -18.39 17.24 -25.88
C ALA A 477 -19.91 17.05 -26.06
N ILE A 478 -20.70 18.12 -25.99
CA ILE A 478 -22.16 18.10 -26.18
C ILE A 478 -22.50 17.61 -27.58
N GLU A 479 -21.85 18.16 -28.61
CA GLU A 479 -22.04 17.74 -30.02
C GLU A 479 -21.71 16.25 -30.22
N TRP A 480 -20.58 15.81 -29.62
CA TRP A 480 -20.19 14.40 -29.68
C TRP A 480 -21.24 13.48 -29.03
N VAL A 481 -21.79 13.88 -27.87
CA VAL A 481 -22.82 13.12 -27.17
C VAL A 481 -24.11 13.06 -28.00
N HIS A 482 -24.54 14.16 -28.58
CA HIS A 482 -25.73 14.18 -29.46
C HIS A 482 -25.56 13.23 -30.65
N ASN A 483 -24.44 13.32 -31.35
CA ASN A 483 -24.14 12.45 -32.50
C ASN A 483 -24.15 10.97 -32.11
N ALA A 484 -23.59 10.60 -30.98
CA ALA A 484 -23.55 9.25 -30.50
C ALA A 484 -24.95 8.75 -30.03
N ASN A 485 -25.74 9.62 -29.39
CA ASN A 485 -27.14 9.31 -29.03
C ASN A 485 -28.03 9.11 -30.24
N GLU A 486 -27.84 9.88 -31.33
CA GLU A 486 -28.54 9.71 -32.61
C GLU A 486 -28.23 8.35 -33.24
N GLN A 487 -26.97 7.90 -33.13
CA GLN A 487 -26.55 6.56 -33.56
C GLN A 487 -27.08 5.42 -32.67
N GLY A 488 -27.83 5.73 -31.62
CA GLY A 488 -28.45 4.75 -30.75
C GLY A 488 -27.57 4.24 -29.62
N HIS A 489 -26.37 4.81 -29.43
CA HIS A 489 -25.47 4.38 -28.38
C HIS A 489 -25.86 4.94 -27.00
N LYS A 490 -25.78 4.09 -25.97
CA LYS A 490 -25.77 4.56 -24.57
C LYS A 490 -24.35 4.98 -24.16
N ILE A 491 -24.24 6.13 -23.48
CA ILE A 491 -22.95 6.75 -23.19
C ILE A 491 -22.86 7.14 -21.73
N VAL A 492 -21.71 6.87 -21.12
CA VAL A 492 -21.31 7.44 -19.84
C VAL A 492 -20.32 8.57 -20.11
N ILE A 493 -20.60 9.76 -19.60
CA ILE A 493 -19.71 10.92 -19.69
C ILE A 493 -19.08 11.15 -18.31
N ALA A 494 -17.76 11.29 -18.25
CA ALA A 494 -17.03 11.48 -16.99
C ALA A 494 -16.28 12.82 -16.97
N ALA A 495 -16.52 13.63 -15.94
CA ALA A 495 -15.84 14.90 -15.73
C ALA A 495 -15.48 15.09 -14.26
N HIS A 496 -14.48 15.93 -13.96
CA HIS A 496 -14.03 16.21 -12.60
C HIS A 496 -14.87 17.30 -11.93
N HIS A 497 -15.09 18.41 -12.63
CA HIS A 497 -15.76 19.59 -12.09
C HIS A 497 -17.29 19.43 -12.15
N ARG A 498 -17.94 19.68 -11.01
CA ARG A 498 -19.40 19.52 -10.84
C ARG A 498 -20.22 20.36 -11.83
N ASN A 499 -19.80 21.60 -12.12
CA ASN A 499 -20.48 22.47 -13.06
C ASN A 499 -20.43 21.89 -14.50
N ILE A 500 -19.31 21.30 -14.91
CA ILE A 500 -19.18 20.61 -16.21
C ILE A 500 -20.18 19.47 -16.30
N VAL A 501 -20.26 18.63 -15.25
CA VAL A 501 -21.25 17.53 -15.18
C VAL A 501 -22.68 18.06 -15.32
N GLN A 502 -23.01 19.13 -14.60
CA GLN A 502 -24.36 19.73 -14.65
C GLN A 502 -24.68 20.31 -16.03
N THR A 503 -23.76 21.07 -16.61
CA THR A 503 -23.97 21.69 -17.92
C THR A 503 -24.22 20.64 -18.99
N ILE A 504 -23.37 19.60 -19.06
CA ILE A 504 -23.54 18.54 -20.07
C ILE A 504 -24.85 17.79 -19.87
N ALA A 505 -25.19 17.40 -18.64
CA ALA A 505 -26.44 16.70 -18.38
C ALA A 505 -27.67 17.54 -18.77
N ASN A 506 -27.65 18.85 -18.51
CA ASN A 506 -28.76 19.74 -18.88
C ASN A 506 -28.89 19.92 -20.39
N GLU A 507 -27.77 20.21 -21.08
CA GLU A 507 -27.76 20.46 -22.52
C GLU A 507 -28.07 19.21 -23.35
N THR A 508 -27.68 18.02 -22.86
CA THR A 508 -27.96 16.74 -23.55
C THR A 508 -29.23 16.05 -23.09
N GLY A 509 -29.98 16.63 -22.14
CA GLY A 509 -31.16 16.00 -21.55
C GLY A 509 -30.85 14.70 -20.79
N GLY A 510 -29.58 14.51 -20.37
CA GLY A 510 -29.10 13.29 -19.76
C GLY A 510 -29.27 13.23 -18.23
N LEU A 511 -29.13 12.03 -17.69
CA LEU A 511 -29.08 11.79 -16.26
C LEU A 511 -27.73 12.24 -15.66
N LYS A 512 -27.64 12.39 -14.34
CA LYS A 512 -26.38 12.81 -13.69
C LYS A 512 -26.15 12.13 -12.34
N ILE A 513 -24.88 11.89 -12.02
CA ILE A 513 -24.41 11.45 -10.70
C ILE A 513 -23.31 12.40 -10.23
N ILE A 514 -23.59 13.15 -9.16
CA ILE A 514 -22.68 14.14 -8.58
C ILE A 514 -22.52 13.94 -7.08
N GLY A 515 -21.39 14.35 -6.53
CA GLY A 515 -21.17 14.30 -5.09
C GLY A 515 -22.19 15.16 -4.32
N GLY A 516 -22.77 14.60 -3.24
CA GLY A 516 -23.80 15.27 -2.44
C GLY A 516 -25.23 15.23 -3.01
N GLN A 517 -25.45 14.46 -4.08
CA GLN A 517 -26.80 14.14 -4.55
C GLN A 517 -27.51 13.21 -3.56
N ASN A 518 -28.86 13.32 -3.48
CA ASN A 518 -29.65 12.42 -2.67
C ASN A 518 -29.41 10.96 -3.12
N PRO A 519 -29.07 10.04 -2.19
CA PRO A 519 -28.81 8.64 -2.52
C PRO A 519 -29.95 7.95 -3.27
N GLN A 520 -31.20 8.21 -2.91
CA GLN A 520 -32.38 7.66 -3.60
C GLN A 520 -32.48 8.15 -5.05
N GLN A 521 -32.18 9.44 -5.30
CA GLN A 521 -32.16 9.99 -6.64
C GLN A 521 -31.03 9.36 -7.47
N THR A 522 -29.86 9.14 -6.88
CA THR A 522 -28.73 8.47 -7.55
C THR A 522 -29.10 7.05 -7.97
N GLU A 523 -29.77 6.29 -7.11
CA GLU A 523 -30.25 4.94 -7.44
C GLU A 523 -31.31 4.96 -8.55
N THR A 524 -32.26 5.91 -8.47
CA THR A 524 -33.27 6.09 -9.52
C THR A 524 -32.64 6.40 -10.87
N ASP A 525 -31.66 7.32 -10.90
CA ASP A 525 -30.95 7.70 -12.13
C ASP A 525 -30.15 6.53 -12.70
N LYS A 526 -29.45 5.76 -11.87
CA LYS A 526 -28.77 4.51 -12.26
C LYS A 526 -29.73 3.50 -12.87
N HIS A 527 -30.83 3.26 -12.18
CA HIS A 527 -31.83 2.29 -12.64
C HIS A 527 -32.42 2.71 -13.99
N LYS A 528 -32.84 3.97 -14.13
CA LYS A 528 -33.36 4.52 -15.40
C LYS A 528 -32.33 4.38 -16.51
N PHE A 529 -31.06 4.74 -16.26
CA PHE A 529 -30.02 4.61 -17.26
C PHE A 529 -29.83 3.16 -17.73
N ASN A 530 -29.83 2.21 -16.79
CA ASN A 530 -29.56 0.82 -17.15
C ASN A 530 -30.76 0.11 -17.82
N THR A 531 -32.02 0.50 -17.47
CA THR A 531 -33.22 -0.25 -17.91
C THR A 531 -34.07 0.48 -18.95
N ASP A 532 -34.08 1.81 -18.95
CA ASP A 532 -34.91 2.60 -19.86
C ASP A 532 -34.12 2.98 -21.13
N PRO A 533 -34.57 2.54 -22.34
CA PRO A 533 -33.91 2.86 -23.62
C PRO A 533 -33.96 4.35 -23.98
N ASN A 534 -34.90 5.13 -23.40
CA ASN A 534 -35.02 6.56 -23.65
C ASN A 534 -33.90 7.38 -22.97
N HIS A 535 -33.32 6.87 -21.89
CA HIS A 535 -32.21 7.49 -21.24
C HIS A 535 -30.87 7.01 -21.85
N LYS A 536 -30.41 7.72 -22.88
CA LYS A 536 -29.23 7.31 -23.67
C LYS A 536 -27.91 7.78 -23.08
N ASN A 537 -27.90 8.81 -22.21
CA ASN A 537 -26.65 9.29 -21.63
C ASN A 537 -26.79 9.58 -20.11
N ILE A 538 -25.67 9.39 -19.40
CA ILE A 538 -25.51 9.76 -18.00
C ILE A 538 -24.15 10.40 -17.77
N THR A 539 -24.14 11.57 -17.15
CA THR A 539 -22.91 12.30 -16.84
C THR A 539 -22.55 12.11 -15.37
N ILE A 540 -21.32 11.65 -15.10
CA ILE A 540 -20.85 11.32 -13.76
C ILE A 540 -19.66 12.19 -13.35
N SER A 541 -19.65 12.62 -12.10
CA SER A 541 -18.44 13.18 -11.51
C SER A 541 -17.44 12.05 -11.21
N ILE A 542 -16.18 12.19 -11.65
CA ILE A 542 -15.12 11.20 -11.40
C ILE A 542 -14.94 10.93 -9.90
N THR A 543 -15.07 11.95 -9.06
CA THR A 543 -15.02 11.80 -7.60
C THR A 543 -16.22 11.03 -7.03
N ALA A 544 -17.41 11.19 -7.60
CA ALA A 544 -18.59 10.42 -7.24
C ALA A 544 -18.55 9.01 -7.87
N ALA A 545 -17.96 8.89 -9.06
CA ALA A 545 -17.75 7.60 -9.74
C ALA A 545 -16.81 6.66 -8.97
N ALA A 546 -15.95 7.18 -8.09
CA ALA A 546 -15.16 6.34 -7.18
C ALA A 546 -16.04 5.41 -6.32
N HIS A 547 -17.34 5.62 -6.27
CA HIS A 547 -18.29 4.92 -5.41
C HIS A 547 -19.16 3.91 -6.17
N GLY A 548 -18.60 2.78 -6.58
CA GLY A 548 -19.28 1.50 -6.86
C GLY A 548 -20.42 1.41 -7.88
N HIS A 549 -20.87 2.52 -8.52
CA HIS A 549 -22.03 2.51 -9.42
C HIS A 549 -21.85 1.57 -10.62
N THR A 550 -22.87 0.78 -10.96
CA THR A 550 -22.89 -0.09 -12.15
C THR A 550 -23.62 0.64 -13.27
N LEU A 551 -22.94 0.84 -14.42
CA LEU A 551 -23.46 1.51 -15.60
C LEU A 551 -23.17 0.70 -16.88
N ASN A 552 -23.31 -0.62 -16.79
CA ASN A 552 -22.93 -1.57 -17.84
C ASN A 552 -23.91 -1.65 -19.02
N ALA A 553 -25.01 -0.90 -18.98
CA ALA A 553 -25.84 -0.70 -20.17
C ALA A 553 -25.12 0.12 -21.26
N ALA A 554 -24.07 0.86 -20.92
CA ALA A 554 -23.21 1.55 -21.86
C ALA A 554 -21.93 0.75 -22.12
N HIS A 555 -21.44 0.81 -23.36
CA HIS A 555 -20.13 0.30 -23.76
C HIS A 555 -19.22 1.42 -24.27
N ASN A 556 -19.71 2.67 -24.35
CA ASN A 556 -18.93 3.86 -24.68
C ASN A 556 -18.83 4.80 -23.48
N MET A 557 -17.63 5.31 -23.22
CA MET A 557 -17.37 6.33 -22.19
C MET A 557 -16.59 7.50 -22.79
N LEU A 558 -17.07 8.72 -22.54
CA LEU A 558 -16.35 9.95 -22.88
C LEU A 558 -15.75 10.55 -21.60
N ILE A 559 -14.44 10.65 -21.53
CA ILE A 559 -13.71 11.29 -20.41
C ILE A 559 -13.29 12.68 -20.86
N ILE A 560 -13.92 13.70 -20.28
CA ILE A 560 -13.67 15.11 -20.60
C ILE A 560 -12.46 15.64 -19.84
N GLU A 561 -12.32 15.23 -18.59
CA GLU A 561 -11.26 15.64 -17.71
C GLU A 561 -10.55 14.42 -17.13
N PRO A 562 -9.43 13.97 -17.69
CA PRO A 562 -8.72 12.84 -17.13
C PRO A 562 -8.29 13.11 -15.66
N PRO A 563 -8.48 12.16 -14.73
CA PRO A 563 -8.10 12.35 -13.34
C PRO A 563 -6.57 12.34 -13.16
N TRP A 564 -6.08 12.87 -12.05
CA TRP A 564 -4.65 12.91 -11.73
C TRP A 564 -4.05 11.53 -11.42
N THR A 565 -4.89 10.58 -10.98
CA THR A 565 -4.41 9.30 -10.50
C THR A 565 -4.91 8.14 -11.34
N PRO A 566 -4.07 7.12 -11.60
CA PRO A 566 -4.48 5.88 -12.28
C PRO A 566 -5.66 5.19 -11.58
N ALA A 567 -5.68 5.23 -10.24
CA ALA A 567 -6.74 4.61 -9.46
C ALA A 567 -8.12 5.20 -9.79
N HIS A 568 -8.28 6.52 -9.82
CA HIS A 568 -9.54 7.16 -10.19
C HIS A 568 -9.90 6.90 -11.67
N TYR A 569 -8.90 6.85 -12.56
CA TYR A 569 -9.13 6.53 -13.97
C TYR A 569 -9.67 5.12 -14.14
N GLN A 570 -9.01 4.14 -13.52
CA GLN A 570 -9.44 2.75 -13.52
C GLN A 570 -10.80 2.56 -12.82
N GLN A 571 -11.04 3.25 -11.70
CA GLN A 571 -12.35 3.25 -11.04
C GLN A 571 -13.46 3.75 -11.94
N THR A 572 -13.20 4.83 -12.69
CA THR A 572 -14.19 5.40 -13.61
C THR A 572 -14.51 4.43 -14.75
N ILE A 573 -13.49 3.83 -15.36
CA ILE A 573 -13.65 2.84 -16.43
C ILE A 573 -14.38 1.58 -15.93
N ALA A 574 -14.08 1.16 -14.71
CA ALA A 574 -14.72 -0.01 -14.10
C ALA A 574 -16.23 0.18 -13.81
N ARG A 575 -16.81 1.36 -14.09
CA ARG A 575 -18.27 1.55 -14.05
C ARG A 575 -18.97 0.89 -15.23
N ILE A 576 -18.32 0.82 -16.37
CA ILE A 576 -18.86 0.19 -17.60
C ILE A 576 -18.15 -1.12 -17.95
N HIS A 577 -16.84 -1.24 -17.67
CA HIS A 577 -16.08 -2.47 -17.93
C HIS A 577 -16.00 -3.35 -16.68
N ARG A 578 -17.01 -4.19 -16.51
CA ARG A 578 -17.19 -5.07 -15.36
C ARG A 578 -18.06 -6.27 -15.68
N ILE A 579 -18.20 -7.19 -14.75
CA ILE A 579 -19.12 -8.35 -14.86
C ILE A 579 -20.49 -7.89 -15.36
N GLY A 580 -21.01 -8.61 -16.36
CA GLY A 580 -22.27 -8.30 -17.03
C GLY A 580 -22.15 -7.37 -18.23
N GLN A 581 -20.96 -6.90 -18.59
CA GLN A 581 -20.72 -6.23 -19.86
C GLN A 581 -20.58 -7.27 -20.99
N THR A 582 -21.35 -7.10 -22.05
CA THR A 582 -21.41 -8.02 -23.20
C THR A 582 -20.86 -7.42 -24.49
N GLN A 583 -20.56 -6.13 -24.51
CA GLN A 583 -20.09 -5.39 -25.68
C GLN A 583 -18.64 -4.93 -25.49
N PRO A 584 -17.81 -4.89 -26.55
CA PRO A 584 -16.49 -4.24 -26.49
C PRO A 584 -16.60 -2.81 -25.98
N VAL A 585 -15.76 -2.46 -25.02
CA VAL A 585 -15.82 -1.16 -24.36
C VAL A 585 -14.86 -0.19 -25.05
N THR A 586 -15.34 1.02 -25.38
CA THR A 586 -14.51 2.08 -25.93
C THR A 586 -14.45 3.28 -24.98
N ILE A 587 -13.24 3.66 -24.62
CA ILE A 587 -12.94 4.82 -23.76
C ILE A 587 -12.41 5.95 -24.64
N HIS A 588 -13.18 7.01 -24.76
CA HIS A 588 -12.80 8.21 -25.52
C HIS A 588 -12.27 9.27 -24.56
N ASN A 589 -11.02 9.69 -24.74
CA ASN A 589 -10.41 10.77 -23.97
C ASN A 589 -10.44 12.04 -24.79
N LEU A 590 -11.17 13.06 -24.35
CA LEU A 590 -11.27 14.36 -25.02
C LEU A 590 -10.15 15.29 -24.52
N ILE A 591 -9.18 15.59 -25.37
CA ILE A 591 -7.92 16.24 -25.00
C ILE A 591 -7.65 17.44 -25.90
N ILE A 592 -7.28 18.57 -25.32
CA ILE A 592 -6.74 19.70 -26.07
C ILE A 592 -5.21 19.54 -26.16
N PRO A 593 -4.66 19.40 -27.38
CA PRO A 593 -3.21 19.27 -27.56
C PRO A 593 -2.44 20.46 -27.00
N ASN A 594 -1.21 20.19 -26.56
CA ASN A 594 -0.28 21.21 -26.02
C ASN A 594 -0.75 21.94 -24.76
N THR A 595 -1.71 21.36 -24.03
CA THR A 595 -2.22 21.90 -22.77
C THR A 595 -1.95 20.95 -21.60
N ILE A 596 -2.43 21.34 -20.42
CA ILE A 596 -2.44 20.52 -19.21
C ILE A 596 -3.08 19.14 -19.44
N ASP A 597 -4.05 19.03 -20.34
CA ASP A 597 -4.73 17.78 -20.69
C ASP A 597 -3.75 16.75 -21.25
N THR A 598 -2.91 17.15 -22.22
CA THR A 598 -1.88 16.28 -22.81
C THR A 598 -0.92 15.78 -21.76
N HIS A 599 -0.50 16.65 -20.85
CA HIS A 599 0.43 16.30 -19.79
C HIS A 599 -0.17 15.27 -18.81
N VAL A 600 -1.40 15.52 -18.35
CA VAL A 600 -2.12 14.61 -17.45
C VAL A 600 -2.35 13.26 -18.12
N HIS A 601 -2.80 13.27 -19.38
CA HIS A 601 -3.06 12.04 -20.14
C HIS A 601 -1.79 11.19 -20.35
N ASN A 602 -0.69 11.81 -20.75
CA ASN A 602 0.59 11.11 -20.94
C ASN A 602 1.13 10.56 -19.60
N THR A 603 1.00 11.34 -18.53
CA THR A 603 1.37 10.89 -17.18
C THR A 603 0.54 9.68 -16.75
N LEU A 604 -0.77 9.68 -17.02
CA LEU A 604 -1.64 8.53 -16.74
C LEU A 604 -1.24 7.31 -17.57
N LYS A 605 -1.01 7.46 -18.88
CA LYS A 605 -0.55 6.35 -19.76
C LYS A 605 0.73 5.73 -19.23
N THR A 606 1.73 6.56 -18.91
CA THR A 606 3.01 6.09 -18.38
C THR A 606 2.84 5.37 -17.04
N LYS A 607 2.01 5.91 -16.14
CA LYS A 607 1.75 5.30 -14.83
C LYS A 607 0.95 3.99 -14.94
N ILE A 608 0.01 3.88 -15.85
CA ILE A 608 -0.76 2.65 -16.08
C ILE A 608 0.13 1.58 -16.70
N HIS A 609 0.98 1.95 -17.67
CA HIS A 609 1.91 1.02 -18.32
C HIS A 609 3.02 0.55 -17.37
N ASN A 610 3.48 1.42 -16.47
CA ASN A 610 4.50 1.13 -15.46
C ASN A 610 3.87 0.72 -14.12
N THR A 611 2.88 -0.14 -14.13
CA THR A 611 2.17 -0.63 -12.91
C THR A 611 3.12 -1.15 -11.81
N HIS A 612 4.38 -1.41 -12.13
CA HIS A 612 5.41 -1.83 -11.18
C HIS A 612 6.31 -0.70 -10.65
N ASN A 613 6.31 0.50 -11.24
CA ASN A 613 7.29 1.57 -10.96
C ASN A 613 6.71 2.95 -10.62
N ALA A 614 5.41 3.12 -10.49
CA ALA A 614 4.81 4.42 -10.23
C ALA A 614 4.95 4.82 -8.75
N ILE A 615 5.92 5.68 -8.45
CA ILE A 615 6.35 6.03 -7.08
C ILE A 615 5.52 7.16 -6.43
N THR A 616 4.70 7.91 -7.18
CA THR A 616 3.92 9.02 -6.59
C THR A 616 2.53 9.16 -7.20
N ASP A 617 1.49 9.20 -6.35
CA ASP A 617 0.12 9.54 -6.73
C ASP A 617 -0.10 11.04 -6.96
N LYS A 618 0.83 11.88 -6.52
CA LYS A 618 0.74 13.33 -6.72
C LYS A 618 1.42 13.72 -8.03
N PRO A 619 0.81 14.64 -8.80
CA PRO A 619 1.48 15.22 -9.95
C PRO A 619 2.77 15.91 -9.50
N ASP A 620 3.81 15.84 -10.33
CA ASP A 620 5.02 16.63 -10.15
C ASP A 620 4.79 18.04 -10.77
N PRO A 621 4.55 19.08 -9.96
CA PRO A 621 4.19 20.38 -10.47
C PRO A 621 5.30 20.99 -11.34
N GLN A 622 6.57 20.73 -11.02
CA GLN A 622 7.71 21.24 -11.77
C GLN A 622 7.76 20.69 -13.19
N LYS A 623 7.58 19.36 -13.33
CA LYS A 623 7.54 18.73 -14.65
C LYS A 623 6.37 19.25 -15.48
N ILE A 624 5.24 19.51 -14.82
CA ILE A 624 4.06 20.08 -15.47
C ILE A 624 4.34 21.50 -15.92
N ILE A 625 4.80 22.38 -15.03
CA ILE A 625 5.08 23.78 -15.33
C ILE A 625 6.14 23.92 -16.44
N ASN A 626 7.21 23.12 -16.36
CA ASN A 626 8.28 23.14 -17.37
C ASN A 626 7.85 22.58 -18.74
N ALA A 627 6.84 21.71 -18.77
CA ALA A 627 6.33 21.12 -20.00
C ALA A 627 5.23 21.96 -20.67
N LEU A 628 4.65 22.93 -19.95
CA LEU A 628 3.61 23.80 -20.46
C LEU A 628 4.24 25.06 -21.08
N THR A 629 3.94 25.28 -22.36
CA THR A 629 4.31 26.51 -23.09
C THR A 629 3.05 27.28 -23.48
N PRO A 630 3.12 28.63 -23.56
CA PRO A 630 2.01 29.41 -24.08
C PRO A 630 1.58 28.93 -25.46
N LEU A 631 0.28 28.89 -25.71
CA LEU A 631 -0.29 28.48 -26.99
C LEU A 631 -0.14 29.61 -28.00
N THR A 632 0.48 29.33 -29.13
CA THR A 632 0.69 30.26 -30.24
C THR A 632 -0.59 30.51 -31.04
#